data_74a1e42068826b98ec0278cc3f43be75
#
_entry.id   74a1e42068826b98ec0278cc3f43be75
#
_cell.length_a   1.000
_cell.length_b   1.000
_cell.length_c   1.000
_cell.angle_alpha   90.00
_cell.angle_beta   90.00
_cell.angle_gamma   90.00
#
_symmetry.space_group_name_H-M   'P 1'
#
loop_
_entity.id
_entity.type
_entity.pdbx_description
1 polymer ?
#
loop_
_entity_poly.entity_id
_entity_poly.type
_entity_poly.pdbx_seq_one_letter_code
_entity_poly.pdbx_strand_id
1 'polypeptide(L)'
;MKTDPKVSIIIRTLNEASHLPELFKLIHQQSYQNYETVVVDSGSYDGTKEIARQFSDKLLTIEQDNFTFGFAINYGIKHSSGELACIVSAHTIPTDSNWLKELVSAFNSDSLHNGVAMSYGRQVGDPISNFSEKMDFKSHFGLVEMKQSRPDYFCNNANALIRKDLWIDHPFDESLTGLEDIEWSKYWLDQGYKVVYKPNACIIHIHNENGAQIRNRFWRESIAARSIGVLSVRKIFTEIPKQFAYTIRDIFYFYQLKGKGKLSDIFSYRFNRLIGTLKSITNKKFNLKDYRDNYNFLSYKVIEYEKQNSPIEKTHTLEPVKPNEVLIKISYVGICETDFEVLRGDLDYYKSGWAKFPIVPGHEYSGIISRVGSKVSNFKVGDRVVGQCILSCNQCEMCLTGRETACSERKEVGVLNYNGAYSEYVILSSRFVHKIPNDVKLVTAASFEPLAVVLKGLSRIGLDDQTMSNKESVLVIGAGPIGHLSTRVIHYWGHEVTILDSNEKRLTYLNDLSVEPKTEISDFLQFSYIIECTGNAESAKIMLKNSATASTMLMLGLPYDKQIVDLEDIVSSDKRIVGTVGSNGKNFSDAIKLAPKLNLKNFDQCLFDFGQWESAWEEHKSKNQLKVKLKIGP
;
A
#
# COMPACT_ATOMS: atom_id res chain seq x y z
N MET A 1 5.34 -53.25 -10.07
CA MET A 1 6.05 -51.92 -10.06
C MET A 1 5.47 -51.14 -8.89
N LYS A 2 6.26 -50.78 -7.88
CA LYS A 2 5.78 -49.83 -6.84
C LYS A 2 5.48 -48.54 -7.56
N THR A 3 4.27 -48.02 -7.45
CA THR A 3 3.91 -46.70 -7.96
C THR A 3 4.68 -45.65 -7.18
N ASP A 4 5.18 -44.65 -7.88
CA ASP A 4 5.83 -43.49 -7.21
C ASP A 4 4.87 -42.88 -6.18
N PRO A 5 5.32 -42.54 -4.94
CA PRO A 5 4.42 -42.07 -3.89
C PRO A 5 3.79 -40.71 -4.28
N LYS A 6 2.54 -40.52 -3.95
CA LYS A 6 1.88 -39.22 -4.20
C LYS A 6 2.43 -38.15 -3.26
N VAL A 7 2.81 -37.01 -3.83
CA VAL A 7 3.32 -35.84 -3.12
C VAL A 7 2.26 -34.74 -3.06
N SER A 8 2.03 -34.17 -1.88
CA SER A 8 1.26 -32.94 -1.75
C SER A 8 2.20 -31.77 -1.53
N ILE A 9 2.25 -30.82 -2.48
CA ILE A 9 3.06 -29.60 -2.38
C ILE A 9 2.27 -28.56 -1.60
N ILE A 10 2.68 -28.29 -0.36
CA ILE A 10 2.04 -27.34 0.55
C ILE A 10 2.73 -26.00 0.43
N ILE A 11 2.03 -25.02 -0.15
CA ILE A 11 2.54 -23.68 -0.41
C ILE A 11 1.91 -22.69 0.57
N ARG A 12 2.68 -22.13 1.48
CA ARG A 12 2.22 -21.08 2.40
C ARG A 12 2.34 -19.72 1.73
N THR A 13 1.27 -18.92 1.79
CA THR A 13 1.23 -17.61 1.16
C THR A 13 0.70 -16.52 2.09
N LEU A 14 1.25 -15.33 1.94
CA LEU A 14 0.71 -14.07 2.44
C LEU A 14 1.25 -12.93 1.58
N ASN A 15 0.42 -12.38 0.69
CA ASN A 15 0.79 -11.30 -0.23
C ASN A 15 1.98 -11.65 -1.15
N GLU A 16 1.84 -12.73 -1.90
CA GLU A 16 2.87 -13.30 -2.76
C GLU A 16 2.47 -13.31 -4.25
N ALA A 17 1.55 -12.41 -4.65
CA ALA A 17 1.05 -12.36 -6.03
C ALA A 17 2.18 -12.17 -7.07
N SER A 18 3.28 -11.50 -6.71
CA SER A 18 4.43 -11.30 -7.59
C SER A 18 5.29 -12.56 -7.81
N HIS A 19 5.27 -13.52 -6.88
CA HIS A 19 6.14 -14.70 -6.91
C HIS A 19 5.40 -15.98 -7.34
N LEU A 20 4.13 -16.12 -6.96
CA LEU A 20 3.35 -17.32 -7.22
C LEU A 20 3.26 -17.74 -8.70
N PRO A 21 3.10 -16.85 -9.69
CA PRO A 21 3.00 -17.27 -11.09
C PRO A 21 4.25 -18.01 -11.58
N GLU A 22 5.44 -17.53 -11.21
CA GLU A 22 6.69 -18.20 -11.61
C GLU A 22 6.90 -19.51 -10.84
N LEU A 23 6.56 -19.55 -9.55
CA LEU A 23 6.60 -20.78 -8.77
C LEU A 23 5.68 -21.85 -9.38
N PHE A 24 4.42 -21.56 -9.71
CA PHE A 24 3.51 -22.51 -10.33
C PHE A 24 3.97 -22.97 -11.70
N LYS A 25 4.46 -22.05 -12.53
CA LYS A 25 5.02 -22.38 -13.83
C LYS A 25 6.11 -23.46 -13.71
N LEU A 26 7.02 -23.33 -12.75
CA LEU A 26 8.11 -24.28 -12.54
C LEU A 26 7.65 -25.57 -11.85
N ILE A 27 6.67 -25.52 -10.97
CA ILE A 27 6.02 -26.72 -10.42
C ILE A 27 5.38 -27.54 -11.55
N HIS A 28 4.65 -26.93 -12.46
CA HIS A 28 4.02 -27.63 -13.59
C HIS A 28 5.04 -28.23 -14.59
N GLN A 29 6.28 -27.74 -14.60
CA GLN A 29 7.37 -28.25 -15.44
C GLN A 29 8.19 -29.36 -14.77
N GLN A 30 7.84 -29.80 -13.56
CA GLN A 30 8.58 -30.85 -12.87
C GLN A 30 8.45 -32.20 -13.60
N SER A 31 9.53 -32.96 -13.64
CA SER A 31 9.58 -34.30 -14.21
C SER A 31 8.81 -35.34 -13.36
N TYR A 32 8.65 -35.10 -12.07
CA TYR A 32 7.82 -35.89 -11.18
C TYR A 32 6.38 -35.45 -11.27
N GLN A 33 5.49 -36.33 -11.75
CA GLN A 33 4.11 -35.96 -12.11
C GLN A 33 3.06 -36.38 -11.09
N ASN A 34 3.38 -37.31 -10.15
CA ASN A 34 2.41 -37.77 -9.17
C ASN A 34 2.32 -36.84 -7.95
N TYR A 35 1.82 -35.62 -8.18
CA TYR A 35 1.65 -34.64 -7.11
C TYR A 35 0.30 -33.92 -7.17
N GLU A 36 -0.04 -33.24 -6.09
CA GLU A 36 -1.07 -32.20 -6.00
C GLU A 36 -0.50 -30.95 -5.36
N THR A 37 -1.10 -29.79 -5.59
CA THR A 37 -0.75 -28.50 -5.01
C THR A 37 -1.81 -28.02 -4.04
N VAL A 38 -1.43 -27.68 -2.81
CA VAL A 38 -2.31 -27.17 -1.76
C VAL A 38 -1.75 -25.82 -1.28
N VAL A 39 -2.45 -24.76 -1.63
CA VAL A 39 -2.09 -23.41 -1.15
C VAL A 39 -2.81 -23.13 0.16
N VAL A 40 -2.08 -22.63 1.14
CA VAL A 40 -2.61 -22.14 2.42
C VAL A 40 -2.37 -20.63 2.49
N ASP A 41 -3.44 -19.89 2.25
CA ASP A 41 -3.42 -18.44 2.26
C ASP A 41 -3.80 -17.88 3.63
N SER A 42 -2.94 -17.02 4.17
CA SER A 42 -3.07 -16.45 5.52
C SER A 42 -3.72 -15.06 5.52
N GLY A 43 -4.64 -14.80 4.58
CA GLY A 43 -5.38 -13.55 4.50
C GLY A 43 -4.78 -12.54 3.51
N SER A 44 -4.24 -13.00 2.37
CA SER A 44 -3.72 -12.13 1.31
C SER A 44 -4.79 -11.24 0.69
N TYR A 45 -4.34 -10.07 0.19
CA TYR A 45 -5.20 -9.03 -0.37
C TYR A 45 -4.62 -8.40 -1.67
N ASP A 46 -3.48 -8.94 -2.18
CA ASP A 46 -2.72 -8.41 -3.32
C ASP A 46 -2.98 -9.13 -4.65
N GLY A 47 -3.98 -10.03 -4.73
CA GLY A 47 -4.23 -10.89 -5.88
C GLY A 47 -3.67 -12.31 -5.73
N THR A 48 -2.98 -12.62 -4.63
CA THR A 48 -2.45 -13.97 -4.33
C THR A 48 -3.53 -15.04 -4.39
N LYS A 49 -4.73 -14.79 -3.83
CA LYS A 49 -5.83 -15.75 -3.79
C LYS A 49 -6.38 -16.08 -5.18
N GLU A 50 -6.48 -15.08 -6.04
CA GLU A 50 -6.94 -15.21 -7.41
C GLU A 50 -5.99 -16.10 -8.21
N ILE A 51 -4.69 -15.86 -8.09
CA ILE A 51 -3.63 -16.68 -8.71
C ILE A 51 -3.67 -18.10 -8.15
N ALA A 52 -3.76 -18.25 -6.83
CA ALA A 52 -3.84 -19.58 -6.20
C ALA A 52 -5.07 -20.37 -6.67
N ARG A 53 -6.26 -19.76 -6.81
CA ARG A 53 -7.46 -20.42 -7.35
C ARG A 53 -7.28 -20.89 -8.78
N GLN A 54 -6.53 -20.16 -9.59
CA GLN A 54 -6.32 -20.46 -10.99
C GLN A 54 -5.34 -21.62 -11.20
N PHE A 55 -4.30 -21.71 -10.37
CA PHE A 55 -3.15 -22.57 -10.64
C PHE A 55 -2.94 -23.71 -9.64
N SER A 56 -3.62 -23.74 -8.49
CA SER A 56 -3.51 -24.82 -7.52
C SER A 56 -4.70 -25.76 -7.55
N ASP A 57 -4.47 -27.03 -7.15
CA ASP A 57 -5.55 -28.01 -7.02
C ASP A 57 -6.47 -27.68 -5.83
N LYS A 58 -5.92 -27.04 -4.80
CA LYS A 58 -6.68 -26.67 -3.59
C LYS A 58 -6.18 -25.37 -2.99
N LEU A 59 -7.11 -24.44 -2.73
CA LEU A 59 -6.87 -23.23 -1.96
C LEU A 59 -7.57 -23.33 -0.60
N LEU A 60 -6.80 -23.21 0.46
CA LEU A 60 -7.25 -23.13 1.85
C LEU A 60 -6.99 -21.70 2.35
N THR A 61 -7.91 -21.15 3.13
CA THR A 61 -7.74 -19.83 3.74
C THR A 61 -7.78 -19.99 5.26
N ILE A 62 -6.85 -19.33 5.93
CA ILE A 62 -6.82 -19.22 7.38
C ILE A 62 -6.94 -17.75 7.79
N GLU A 63 -7.60 -17.50 8.92
CA GLU A 63 -7.66 -16.16 9.51
C GLU A 63 -6.26 -15.75 10.00
N GLN A 64 -5.90 -14.48 9.76
CA GLN A 64 -4.59 -13.96 10.19
C GLN A 64 -4.35 -14.15 11.70
N ASP A 65 -5.39 -14.04 12.51
CA ASP A 65 -5.29 -14.21 13.96
C ASP A 65 -4.93 -15.63 14.38
N ASN A 66 -5.19 -16.62 13.55
CA ASN A 66 -4.86 -18.03 13.79
C ASN A 66 -3.53 -18.44 13.16
N PHE A 67 -2.84 -17.54 12.45
CA PHE A 67 -1.60 -17.88 11.77
C PHE A 67 -0.46 -18.15 12.75
N THR A 68 0.13 -19.33 12.65
CA THR A 68 1.52 -19.64 13.00
C THR A 68 2.13 -20.43 11.85
N PHE A 69 3.48 -20.53 11.80
CA PHE A 69 4.12 -21.30 10.75
C PHE A 69 3.72 -22.78 10.85
N GLY A 70 3.75 -23.35 12.05
CA GLY A 70 3.32 -24.73 12.31
C GLY A 70 1.84 -24.94 11.97
N PHE A 71 0.93 -24.04 12.41
CA PHE A 71 -0.49 -24.16 12.12
C PHE A 71 -0.78 -24.17 10.62
N ALA A 72 -0.20 -23.25 9.86
CA ALA A 72 -0.43 -23.16 8.42
C ALA A 72 0.03 -24.42 7.68
N ILE A 73 1.20 -24.97 8.05
CA ILE A 73 1.70 -26.22 7.48
C ILE A 73 0.79 -27.40 7.86
N ASN A 74 0.47 -27.54 9.15
CA ASN A 74 -0.41 -28.59 9.65
C ASN A 74 -1.77 -28.58 8.97
N TYR A 75 -2.36 -27.38 8.81
CA TYR A 75 -3.64 -27.20 8.14
C TYR A 75 -3.58 -27.64 6.67
N GLY A 76 -2.50 -27.30 5.95
CA GLY A 76 -2.28 -27.74 4.58
C GLY A 76 -2.13 -29.28 4.47
N ILE A 77 -1.28 -29.87 5.31
CA ILE A 77 -1.04 -31.32 5.30
C ILE A 77 -2.31 -32.10 5.66
N LYS A 78 -3.07 -31.62 6.66
CA LYS A 78 -4.35 -32.25 7.06
C LYS A 78 -5.35 -32.35 5.90
N HIS A 79 -5.37 -31.34 5.04
CA HIS A 79 -6.30 -31.28 3.90
C HIS A 79 -5.72 -31.81 2.58
N SER A 80 -4.55 -32.39 2.61
CA SER A 80 -3.86 -32.98 1.47
C SER A 80 -4.10 -34.50 1.36
N SER A 81 -3.80 -35.11 0.20
CA SER A 81 -4.03 -36.55 -0.04
C SER A 81 -2.76 -37.36 -0.31
N GLY A 82 -1.58 -36.69 -0.40
CA GLY A 82 -0.29 -37.35 -0.67
C GLY A 82 0.24 -38.14 0.52
N GLU A 83 1.06 -39.16 0.22
CA GLU A 83 1.82 -39.94 1.20
C GLU A 83 3.02 -39.15 1.76
N LEU A 84 3.53 -38.22 0.93
CA LEU A 84 4.59 -37.28 1.27
C LEU A 84 4.06 -35.87 1.20
N ALA A 85 4.50 -34.99 2.10
CA ALA A 85 4.17 -33.57 2.10
C ALA A 85 5.44 -32.73 1.79
N CYS A 86 5.43 -32.04 0.65
CA CYS A 86 6.46 -31.10 0.26
C CYS A 86 6.10 -29.70 0.73
N ILE A 87 6.89 -29.12 1.60
CA ILE A 87 6.67 -27.80 2.20
C ILE A 87 7.50 -26.78 1.44
N VAL A 88 6.85 -25.72 0.93
CA VAL A 88 7.46 -24.70 0.08
C VAL A 88 6.99 -23.32 0.49
N SER A 89 7.91 -22.35 0.54
CA SER A 89 7.54 -20.94 0.66
C SER A 89 7.14 -20.37 -0.70
N ALA A 90 6.14 -19.50 -0.74
CA ALA A 90 5.64 -18.91 -1.99
C ALA A 90 6.69 -18.05 -2.74
N HIS A 91 7.69 -17.50 -2.03
CA HIS A 91 8.81 -16.73 -2.59
C HIS A 91 10.07 -17.58 -2.84
N THR A 92 9.86 -18.84 -3.25
CA THR A 92 10.95 -19.73 -3.66
C THR A 92 10.74 -20.19 -5.10
N ILE A 93 11.84 -20.40 -5.82
CA ILE A 93 11.84 -20.75 -7.24
C ILE A 93 12.70 -22.00 -7.44
N PRO A 94 12.13 -23.17 -7.80
CA PRO A 94 12.93 -24.35 -8.20
C PRO A 94 13.85 -24.01 -9.37
N THR A 95 15.11 -24.48 -9.31
CA THR A 95 16.11 -24.12 -10.34
C THR A 95 16.03 -24.98 -11.59
N ASP A 96 15.38 -26.14 -11.52
CA ASP A 96 15.24 -27.06 -12.66
C ASP A 96 14.01 -27.99 -12.49
N SER A 97 13.74 -28.77 -13.55
CA SER A 97 12.58 -29.68 -13.60
C SER A 97 12.73 -30.97 -12.79
N ASN A 98 13.88 -31.24 -12.18
CA ASN A 98 14.09 -32.45 -11.37
C ASN A 98 14.05 -32.16 -9.86
N TRP A 99 13.79 -30.95 -9.46
CA TRP A 99 13.77 -30.51 -8.06
C TRP A 99 12.93 -31.44 -7.16
N LEU A 100 11.66 -31.69 -7.54
CA LEU A 100 10.77 -32.56 -6.75
C LEU A 100 11.23 -34.01 -6.77
N LYS A 101 11.68 -34.50 -7.92
CA LYS A 101 12.22 -35.87 -8.08
C LYS A 101 13.44 -36.10 -7.19
N GLU A 102 14.32 -35.10 -7.07
CA GLU A 102 15.50 -35.18 -6.20
C GLU A 102 15.10 -35.27 -4.72
N LEU A 103 14.11 -34.50 -4.25
CA LEU A 103 13.60 -34.61 -2.89
C LEU A 103 12.99 -36.00 -2.62
N VAL A 104 12.17 -36.49 -3.55
CA VAL A 104 11.52 -37.81 -3.45
C VAL A 104 12.54 -38.94 -3.46
N SER A 105 13.66 -38.79 -4.15
CA SER A 105 14.71 -39.81 -4.27
C SER A 105 15.28 -40.28 -2.91
N ALA A 106 15.19 -39.44 -1.87
CA ALA A 106 15.58 -39.81 -0.51
C ALA A 106 14.71 -40.94 0.08
N PHE A 107 13.50 -41.10 -0.43
CA PHE A 107 12.51 -42.10 0.02
C PHE A 107 12.38 -43.27 -0.97
N ASN A 108 13.05 -43.26 -2.12
CA ASN A 108 13.05 -44.33 -3.10
C ASN A 108 13.92 -45.51 -2.63
N SER A 109 13.42 -46.72 -2.81
CA SER A 109 14.00 -48.02 -2.39
C SER A 109 14.03 -48.21 -0.87
N ASP A 110 13.32 -49.19 -0.36
CA ASP A 110 13.29 -49.70 1.03
C ASP A 110 13.31 -48.65 2.19
N SER A 111 13.40 -47.37 1.86
CA SER A 111 13.57 -46.25 2.79
C SER A 111 12.27 -45.84 3.51
N LEU A 112 11.09 -46.21 3.02
CA LEU A 112 9.86 -46.19 3.83
C LEU A 112 10.00 -47.13 5.04
N HIS A 113 10.91 -48.10 4.96
CA HIS A 113 11.32 -48.99 6.06
C HIS A 113 12.71 -48.64 6.63
N ASN A 114 13.50 -47.81 5.94
CA ASN A 114 14.89 -47.45 6.33
C ASN A 114 15.04 -46.21 7.17
N GLY A 115 13.97 -45.70 7.76
CA GLY A 115 14.05 -44.67 8.76
C GLY A 115 14.36 -43.25 8.26
N VAL A 116 14.05 -42.88 6.98
CA VAL A 116 14.11 -41.46 6.55
C VAL A 116 12.78 -40.79 6.90
N ALA A 117 12.84 -39.75 7.74
CA ALA A 117 11.67 -38.95 8.09
C ALA A 117 11.50 -37.74 7.17
N MET A 118 12.62 -37.12 6.75
CA MET A 118 12.63 -35.86 6.02
C MET A 118 13.76 -35.81 5.01
N SER A 119 13.50 -35.22 3.85
CA SER A 119 14.54 -34.68 2.98
C SER A 119 14.37 -33.18 2.82
N TYR A 120 15.47 -32.43 2.64
CA TYR A 120 15.42 -31.03 2.32
C TYR A 120 16.50 -30.67 1.29
N GLY A 121 16.22 -29.62 0.51
CA GLY A 121 17.03 -29.22 -0.61
C GLY A 121 17.90 -28.00 -0.35
N ARG A 122 18.79 -27.75 -1.31
CA ARG A 122 19.68 -26.61 -1.34
C ARG A 122 18.89 -25.31 -1.54
N GLN A 123 19.38 -24.25 -0.90
CA GLN A 123 18.87 -22.89 -1.12
C GLN A 123 20.01 -21.97 -1.55
N VAL A 124 19.71 -21.10 -2.51
CA VAL A 124 20.59 -20.02 -2.96
C VAL A 124 19.83 -18.71 -2.94
N GLY A 125 20.51 -17.62 -2.63
CA GLY A 125 19.87 -16.29 -2.61
C GLY A 125 19.65 -15.74 -4.02
N ASP A 126 18.59 -15.01 -4.20
CA ASP A 126 18.29 -14.23 -5.39
C ASP A 126 19.37 -13.15 -5.65
N PRO A 127 19.60 -12.70 -6.90
CA PRO A 127 20.55 -11.60 -7.20
C PRO A 127 20.32 -10.32 -6.41
N ILE A 128 19.07 -9.98 -6.04
CA ILE A 128 18.73 -8.79 -5.26
C ILE A 128 18.84 -8.99 -3.74
N SER A 129 18.91 -10.23 -3.26
CA SER A 129 19.04 -10.53 -1.83
C SER A 129 20.34 -9.95 -1.26
N ASN A 130 20.34 -9.65 0.05
CA ASN A 130 21.49 -9.12 0.75
C ASN A 130 22.74 -10.00 0.55
N PHE A 131 23.89 -9.38 0.28
CA PHE A 131 25.12 -10.12 0.03
C PHE A 131 25.51 -11.06 1.19
N SER A 132 25.38 -10.61 2.43
CA SER A 132 25.64 -11.42 3.62
C SER A 132 24.72 -12.63 3.73
N GLU A 133 23.47 -12.51 3.33
CA GLU A 133 22.53 -13.63 3.32
C GLU A 133 22.89 -14.68 2.26
N LYS A 134 23.31 -14.24 1.07
CA LYS A 134 23.85 -15.15 0.04
C LYS A 134 25.08 -15.92 0.55
N MET A 135 25.92 -15.26 1.32
CA MET A 135 27.09 -15.91 1.95
C MET A 135 26.67 -16.90 3.05
N ASP A 136 25.59 -16.62 3.78
CA ASP A 136 25.03 -17.53 4.77
C ASP A 136 24.43 -18.78 4.09
N PHE A 137 23.64 -18.62 3.04
CA PHE A 137 23.15 -19.76 2.24
C PHE A 137 24.31 -20.62 1.72
N LYS A 138 25.33 -20.00 1.14
CA LYS A 138 26.52 -20.72 0.67
C LYS A 138 27.23 -21.50 1.78
N SER A 139 27.18 -21.01 3.02
CA SER A 139 27.81 -21.67 4.18
C SER A 139 26.96 -22.83 4.71
N HIS A 140 25.64 -22.74 4.65
CA HIS A 140 24.74 -23.75 5.21
C HIS A 140 24.34 -24.84 4.20
N PHE A 141 24.30 -24.50 2.91
CA PHE A 141 23.85 -25.40 1.85
C PHE A 141 25.01 -25.74 0.91
N GLY A 142 25.75 -26.78 1.28
CA GLY A 142 26.90 -27.31 0.49
C GLY A 142 26.45 -28.02 -0.80
N LEU A 143 27.43 -28.58 -1.51
CA LEU A 143 27.22 -29.31 -2.77
C LEU A 143 27.22 -30.85 -2.61
N VAL A 144 27.36 -31.34 -1.38
CA VAL A 144 27.47 -32.78 -1.10
C VAL A 144 26.22 -33.24 -0.36
N GLU A 145 25.66 -34.34 -0.82
CA GLU A 145 24.54 -35.03 -0.14
C GLU A 145 24.96 -35.50 1.26
N MET A 146 24.08 -35.31 2.24
CA MET A 146 24.37 -35.72 3.62
C MET A 146 23.14 -36.45 4.21
N LYS A 147 23.44 -37.52 4.98
CA LYS A 147 22.45 -38.18 5.85
C LYS A 147 22.77 -37.76 7.28
N GLN A 148 21.91 -36.92 7.84
CA GLN A 148 22.10 -36.34 9.16
C GLN A 148 21.66 -37.32 10.25
N SER A 149 22.37 -37.22 11.37
CA SER A 149 22.08 -37.90 12.63
C SER A 149 22.44 -36.94 13.77
N ARG A 150 21.96 -37.25 14.97
CA ARG A 150 22.26 -36.48 16.20
C ARG A 150 23.76 -36.15 16.31
N PRO A 151 24.16 -34.95 16.70
CA PRO A 151 23.35 -33.80 17.10
C PRO A 151 23.08 -32.78 15.99
N ASP A 152 23.18 -33.16 14.71
CA ASP A 152 22.88 -32.25 13.58
C ASP A 152 21.40 -32.30 13.25
N TYR A 153 20.65 -31.25 13.69
CA TYR A 153 19.19 -31.12 13.55
C TYR A 153 18.77 -30.14 12.44
N PHE A 154 19.74 -29.60 11.69
CA PHE A 154 19.45 -28.55 10.71
C PHE A 154 18.60 -29.05 9.55
N CYS A 155 17.57 -28.30 9.21
CA CYS A 155 16.73 -28.46 8.02
C CYS A 155 16.04 -27.13 7.70
N ASN A 156 15.23 -27.04 6.64
CA ASN A 156 14.51 -25.81 6.34
C ASN A 156 13.22 -26.07 5.53
N ASN A 157 12.08 -25.70 6.09
CA ASN A 157 10.75 -25.88 5.51
C ASN A 157 10.44 -25.00 4.27
N ALA A 158 11.33 -24.12 3.85
CA ALA A 158 11.17 -23.45 2.56
C ALA A 158 11.44 -24.39 1.36
N ASN A 159 12.05 -25.56 1.62
CA ASN A 159 12.39 -26.57 0.62
C ASN A 159 12.57 -27.95 1.29
N ALA A 160 11.48 -28.55 1.76
CA ALA A 160 11.51 -29.78 2.51
C ALA A 160 10.40 -30.76 2.06
N LEU A 161 10.66 -32.04 2.20
CA LEU A 161 9.71 -33.12 1.96
C LEU A 161 9.70 -34.06 3.15
N ILE A 162 8.53 -34.32 3.73
CA ILE A 162 8.36 -35.16 4.93
C ILE A 162 7.37 -36.30 4.66
N ARG A 163 7.46 -37.32 5.49
CA ARG A 163 6.49 -38.42 5.53
C ARG A 163 5.25 -37.98 6.27
N LYS A 164 4.08 -38.15 5.63
CA LYS A 164 2.78 -37.79 6.22
C LYS A 164 2.37 -38.71 7.37
N ASP A 165 2.71 -39.98 7.33
CA ASP A 165 2.46 -40.91 8.44
C ASP A 165 3.19 -40.49 9.72
N LEU A 166 4.45 -40.07 9.63
CA LEU A 166 5.19 -39.53 10.77
C LEU A 166 4.66 -38.18 11.24
N TRP A 167 4.16 -37.37 10.33
CA TRP A 167 3.49 -36.13 10.70
C TRP A 167 2.17 -36.37 11.48
N ILE A 168 1.43 -37.45 11.17
CA ILE A 168 0.22 -37.82 11.92
C ILE A 168 0.59 -38.10 13.38
N ASP A 169 1.70 -38.78 13.62
CA ASP A 169 2.16 -39.15 14.97
C ASP A 169 2.76 -37.95 15.73
N HIS A 170 3.43 -37.03 15.00
CA HIS A 170 4.01 -35.83 15.58
C HIS A 170 3.83 -34.64 14.62
N PRO A 171 2.75 -33.87 14.69
CA PRO A 171 2.54 -32.66 13.91
C PRO A 171 3.56 -31.56 14.29
N PHE A 172 3.74 -30.58 13.41
CA PHE A 172 4.55 -29.40 13.74
C PHE A 172 3.99 -28.66 14.96
N ASP A 173 4.89 -28.21 15.85
CA ASP A 173 4.49 -27.44 17.04
C ASP A 173 3.97 -26.05 16.65
N GLU A 174 2.67 -25.83 16.84
CA GLU A 174 1.97 -24.59 16.48
C GLU A 174 2.25 -23.45 17.46
N SER A 175 2.83 -23.74 18.63
CA SER A 175 3.18 -22.72 19.64
C SER A 175 4.50 -22.00 19.32
N LEU A 176 5.32 -22.56 18.42
CA LEU A 176 6.60 -22.00 18.06
C LEU A 176 6.46 -20.77 17.17
N THR A 177 7.33 -19.81 17.39
CA THR A 177 7.41 -18.58 16.62
C THR A 177 8.24 -18.73 15.33
N GLY A 178 8.75 -19.92 15.06
CA GLY A 178 9.61 -20.32 13.94
C GLY A 178 10.43 -21.53 14.34
N LEU A 179 11.24 -22.08 13.42
CA LEU A 179 12.03 -23.29 13.62
C LEU A 179 11.20 -24.53 13.97
N GLU A 180 9.93 -24.56 13.55
CA GLU A 180 9.06 -25.72 13.66
C GLU A 180 9.64 -26.92 12.90
N ASP A 181 10.40 -26.65 11.84
CA ASP A 181 11.16 -27.63 11.07
C ASP A 181 12.29 -28.27 11.89
N ILE A 182 13.07 -27.47 12.58
CA ILE A 182 14.19 -27.95 13.42
C ILE A 182 13.66 -28.72 14.64
N GLU A 183 12.54 -28.30 15.22
CA GLU A 183 11.87 -29.06 16.26
C GLU A 183 11.45 -30.43 15.77
N TRP A 184 10.75 -30.48 14.63
CA TRP A 184 10.27 -31.72 14.01
C TRP A 184 11.41 -32.65 13.60
N SER A 185 12.45 -32.10 12.98
CA SER A 185 13.67 -32.84 12.62
C SER A 185 14.35 -33.41 13.87
N LYS A 186 14.49 -32.60 14.93
CA LYS A 186 15.09 -33.03 16.19
C LYS A 186 14.31 -34.19 16.81
N TYR A 187 12.96 -34.09 16.87
CA TYR A 187 12.13 -35.15 17.42
C TYR A 187 12.40 -36.48 16.73
N TRP A 188 12.35 -36.52 15.39
CA TRP A 188 12.51 -37.77 14.64
C TRP A 188 13.96 -38.28 14.63
N LEU A 189 14.95 -37.40 14.59
CA LEU A 189 16.35 -37.81 14.77
C LEU A 189 16.60 -38.40 16.16
N ASP A 190 15.93 -37.89 17.19
CA ASP A 190 16.02 -38.40 18.55
C ASP A 190 15.33 -39.80 18.65
N GLN A 191 14.36 -40.12 17.79
CA GLN A 191 13.74 -41.43 17.64
C GLN A 191 14.53 -42.39 16.70
N GLY A 192 15.71 -41.97 16.20
CA GLY A 192 16.57 -42.80 15.36
C GLY A 192 16.30 -42.72 13.86
N TYR A 193 15.38 -41.90 13.40
CA TYR A 193 15.18 -41.61 11.99
C TYR A 193 16.34 -40.80 11.40
N LYS A 194 16.35 -40.64 10.08
CA LYS A 194 17.32 -39.85 9.33
C LYS A 194 16.68 -38.64 8.67
N VAL A 195 17.44 -37.57 8.56
CA VAL A 195 17.16 -36.42 7.69
C VAL A 195 18.18 -36.39 6.57
N VAL A 196 17.75 -36.21 5.33
CA VAL A 196 18.59 -36.29 4.14
C VAL A 196 18.66 -34.95 3.45
N TYR A 197 19.87 -34.40 3.32
CA TYR A 197 20.12 -33.21 2.53
C TYR A 197 20.37 -33.57 1.07
N LYS A 198 19.61 -32.96 0.15
CA LYS A 198 19.67 -33.19 -1.31
C LYS A 198 20.15 -31.91 -2.03
N PRO A 199 21.44 -31.78 -2.34
CA PRO A 199 22.00 -30.57 -2.94
C PRO A 199 21.45 -30.25 -4.34
N ASN A 200 21.02 -31.28 -5.09
CA ASN A 200 20.45 -31.11 -6.43
C ASN A 200 18.98 -30.62 -6.39
N ALA A 201 18.28 -30.84 -5.30
CA ALA A 201 16.96 -30.22 -5.08
C ALA A 201 17.11 -28.73 -4.72
N CYS A 202 17.56 -27.93 -5.68
CA CYS A 202 17.91 -26.54 -5.45
C CYS A 202 16.76 -25.58 -5.73
N ILE A 203 16.61 -24.59 -4.85
CA ILE A 203 15.70 -23.44 -5.05
C ILE A 203 16.44 -22.12 -4.93
N ILE A 204 15.95 -21.10 -5.61
CA ILE A 204 16.27 -19.69 -5.32
C ILE A 204 15.29 -19.23 -4.24
N HIS A 205 15.80 -18.74 -3.12
CA HIS A 205 14.98 -18.18 -2.04
C HIS A 205 15.10 -16.66 -2.06
N ILE A 206 13.96 -15.99 -2.27
CA ILE A 206 13.91 -14.55 -2.46
C ILE A 206 13.65 -13.89 -1.11
N HIS A 207 14.64 -13.19 -0.59
CA HIS A 207 14.52 -12.36 0.61
C HIS A 207 14.87 -10.92 0.28
N ASN A 208 13.91 -10.02 0.46
CA ASN A 208 14.12 -8.58 0.37
C ASN A 208 13.75 -7.93 1.71
N GLU A 209 14.54 -8.24 2.75
CA GLU A 209 14.28 -7.79 4.12
C GLU A 209 15.10 -6.54 4.45
N ASN A 210 14.44 -5.56 5.09
CA ASN A 210 15.13 -4.42 5.70
C ASN A 210 15.72 -4.78 7.08
N GLY A 211 16.53 -3.87 7.66
CA GLY A 211 17.21 -4.14 8.94
C GLY A 211 16.27 -4.45 10.10
N ALA A 212 15.07 -3.90 10.14
CA ALA A 212 14.09 -4.19 11.19
C ALA A 212 13.50 -5.60 11.05
N GLN A 213 13.22 -6.02 9.81
CA GLN A 213 12.72 -7.37 9.49
C GLN A 213 13.79 -8.43 9.83
N ILE A 214 15.05 -8.20 9.43
CA ILE A 214 16.19 -9.06 9.79
C ILE A 214 16.30 -9.21 11.31
N ARG A 215 16.25 -8.09 12.05
CA ARG A 215 16.33 -8.09 13.51
C ARG A 215 15.18 -8.87 14.16
N ASN A 216 13.96 -8.73 13.67
CA ASN A 216 12.79 -9.42 14.18
C ASN A 216 12.83 -10.91 13.84
N ARG A 217 13.26 -11.30 12.65
CA ARG A 217 13.47 -12.70 12.26
C ARG A 217 14.42 -13.40 13.22
N PHE A 218 15.63 -12.88 13.40
CA PHE A 218 16.62 -13.49 14.28
C PHE A 218 16.27 -13.45 15.78
N TRP A 219 15.50 -12.45 16.20
CA TRP A 219 14.94 -12.43 17.55
C TRP A 219 13.95 -13.58 17.76
N ARG A 220 12.99 -13.75 16.88
CA ARG A 220 11.97 -14.80 16.88
C ARG A 220 12.60 -16.20 16.82
N GLU A 221 13.49 -16.44 15.84
CA GLU A 221 14.19 -17.71 15.67
C GLU A 221 15.04 -18.04 16.89
N SER A 222 15.70 -17.07 17.50
CA SER A 222 16.50 -17.29 18.71
C SER A 222 15.64 -17.64 19.93
N ILE A 223 14.43 -17.10 20.05
CA ILE A 223 13.47 -17.51 21.09
C ILE A 223 13.05 -18.97 20.86
N ALA A 224 12.64 -19.31 19.64
CA ALA A 224 12.27 -20.68 19.28
C ALA A 224 13.44 -21.65 19.48
N ALA A 225 14.65 -21.33 19.02
CA ALA A 225 15.85 -22.15 19.23
C ALA A 225 16.16 -22.43 20.71
N ARG A 226 15.83 -21.48 21.57
CA ARG A 226 15.97 -21.67 23.04
C ARG A 226 14.87 -22.55 23.61
N SER A 227 13.62 -22.41 23.16
CA SER A 227 12.51 -23.24 23.65
C SER A 227 12.70 -24.71 23.30
N ILE A 228 13.23 -25.01 22.11
CA ILE A 228 13.51 -26.38 21.68
C ILE A 228 14.88 -26.91 22.14
N GLY A 229 15.64 -26.10 22.88
CA GLY A 229 16.90 -26.52 23.52
C GLY A 229 18.14 -26.60 22.59
N VAL A 230 18.07 -26.10 21.35
CA VAL A 230 19.20 -26.09 20.41
C VAL A 230 20.13 -24.88 20.60
N LEU A 231 19.64 -23.82 21.24
CA LEU A 231 20.40 -22.61 21.57
C LEU A 231 20.34 -22.32 23.07
N SER A 232 21.48 -22.25 23.73
CA SER A 232 21.58 -21.81 25.13
C SER A 232 21.98 -20.35 25.23
N VAL A 233 21.65 -19.68 26.35
CA VAL A 233 22.07 -18.29 26.62
C VAL A 233 23.59 -18.14 26.50
N ARG A 234 24.37 -19.12 26.97
CA ARG A 234 25.82 -19.11 26.87
C ARG A 234 26.30 -19.11 25.40
N LYS A 235 25.62 -19.88 24.54
CA LYS A 235 25.93 -19.93 23.09
C LYS A 235 25.57 -18.61 22.39
N ILE A 236 24.58 -17.86 22.87
CA ILE A 236 24.23 -16.55 22.26
C ILE A 236 25.42 -15.57 22.36
N PHE A 237 26.15 -15.56 23.46
CA PHE A 237 27.33 -14.69 23.59
C PHE A 237 28.44 -15.05 22.60
N THR A 238 28.50 -16.29 22.11
CA THR A 238 29.48 -16.68 21.06
C THR A 238 29.10 -16.13 19.68
N GLU A 239 27.87 -15.65 19.50
CA GLU A 239 27.47 -15.00 18.25
C GLU A 239 28.16 -13.65 18.03
N ILE A 240 28.55 -12.93 19.09
CA ILE A 240 29.24 -11.64 18.97
C ILE A 240 30.53 -11.78 18.14
N PRO A 241 31.54 -12.58 18.54
CA PRO A 241 32.75 -12.75 17.74
C PRO A 241 32.49 -13.41 16.38
N LYS A 242 31.49 -14.30 16.28
CA LYS A 242 31.11 -14.91 14.99
C LYS A 242 30.58 -13.89 13.99
N GLN A 243 29.65 -13.02 14.39
CA GLN A 243 29.11 -12.01 13.47
C GLN A 243 30.19 -11.01 13.04
N PHE A 244 31.15 -10.69 13.92
CA PHE A 244 32.32 -9.89 13.56
C PHE A 244 33.19 -10.60 12.49
N ALA A 245 33.54 -11.88 12.72
CA ALA A 245 34.29 -12.69 11.77
C ALA A 245 33.56 -12.83 10.42
N TYR A 246 32.23 -13.04 10.45
CA TYR A 246 31.42 -13.12 9.24
C TYR A 246 31.35 -11.77 8.50
N THR A 247 31.37 -10.65 9.20
CA THR A 247 31.44 -9.32 8.57
C THR A 247 32.76 -9.20 7.77
N ILE A 248 33.89 -9.57 8.37
CA ILE A 248 35.20 -9.54 7.68
C ILE A 248 35.19 -10.48 6.47
N ARG A 249 34.69 -11.71 6.65
CA ARG A 249 34.55 -12.70 5.57
C ARG A 249 33.73 -12.14 4.41
N ASP A 250 32.58 -11.55 4.71
CA ASP A 250 31.65 -11.05 3.69
C ASP A 250 32.23 -9.86 2.93
N ILE A 251 32.96 -8.96 3.62
CA ILE A 251 33.69 -7.86 2.98
C ILE A 251 34.76 -8.40 2.02
N PHE A 252 35.54 -9.39 2.46
CA PHE A 252 36.55 -10.01 1.63
C PHE A 252 35.95 -10.62 0.35
N TYR A 253 34.89 -11.43 0.48
CA TYR A 253 34.22 -12.04 -0.68
C TYR A 253 33.47 -11.01 -1.52
N PHE A 254 32.98 -9.94 -0.93
CA PHE A 254 32.35 -8.86 -1.67
C PHE A 254 33.30 -8.26 -2.72
N TYR A 255 34.51 -7.98 -2.34
CA TYR A 255 35.52 -7.48 -3.28
C TYR A 255 35.99 -8.58 -4.27
N GLN A 256 36.22 -9.79 -3.79
CA GLN A 256 36.66 -10.88 -4.64
C GLN A 256 35.64 -11.25 -5.72
N LEU A 257 34.37 -11.27 -5.39
CA LEU A 257 33.27 -11.68 -6.30
C LEU A 257 32.65 -10.49 -7.04
N LYS A 258 33.20 -9.29 -6.94
CA LYS A 258 32.63 -8.06 -7.49
C LYS A 258 31.14 -7.91 -7.08
N GLY A 259 30.84 -8.06 -5.81
CA GLY A 259 29.49 -8.06 -5.25
C GLY A 259 28.70 -6.79 -5.64
N LYS A 260 27.44 -6.97 -5.93
CA LYS A 260 26.51 -5.85 -6.18
C LYS A 260 25.92 -5.37 -4.84
N GLY A 261 25.71 -4.07 -4.69
CA GLY A 261 25.17 -3.45 -3.49
C GLY A 261 26.18 -2.54 -2.78
N LYS A 262 25.84 -2.14 -1.55
CA LYS A 262 26.67 -1.25 -0.73
C LYS A 262 27.33 -2.03 0.40
N LEU A 263 28.56 -1.67 0.77
CA LEU A 263 29.21 -2.23 1.97
C LEU A 263 28.41 -1.99 3.25
N SER A 264 27.68 -0.87 3.33
CA SER A 264 26.77 -0.57 4.44
C SER A 264 25.73 -1.67 4.68
N ASP A 265 25.30 -2.37 3.61
CA ASP A 265 24.27 -3.41 3.69
C ASP A 265 24.81 -4.66 4.42
N ILE A 266 26.10 -4.96 4.26
CA ILE A 266 26.79 -6.03 5.00
C ILE A 266 26.79 -5.72 6.50
N PHE A 267 27.18 -4.49 6.87
CA PHE A 267 27.19 -4.06 8.27
C PHE A 267 25.77 -4.05 8.85
N SER A 268 24.80 -3.51 8.11
CA SER A 268 23.41 -3.47 8.53
C SER A 268 22.85 -4.88 8.78
N TYR A 269 23.08 -5.82 7.85
CA TYR A 269 22.60 -7.20 7.99
C TYR A 269 23.21 -7.88 9.24
N ARG A 270 24.53 -7.86 9.38
CA ARG A 270 25.24 -8.51 10.50
C ARG A 270 24.89 -7.90 11.85
N PHE A 271 24.79 -6.57 11.91
CA PHE A 271 24.39 -5.85 13.12
C PHE A 271 22.96 -6.17 13.53
N ASN A 272 22.00 -6.09 12.62
CA ASN A 272 20.59 -6.38 12.93
C ASN A 272 20.39 -7.85 13.32
N ARG A 273 21.08 -8.78 12.67
CA ARG A 273 21.12 -10.20 13.07
C ARG A 273 21.60 -10.37 14.51
N LEU A 274 22.72 -9.75 14.86
CA LEU A 274 23.27 -9.82 16.21
C LEU A 274 22.32 -9.23 17.25
N ILE A 275 21.78 -8.02 17.00
CA ILE A 275 20.83 -7.36 17.92
C ILE A 275 19.57 -8.21 18.10
N GLY A 276 19.02 -8.78 17.02
CA GLY A 276 17.86 -9.69 17.11
C GLY A 276 18.15 -10.89 18.00
N THR A 277 19.29 -11.53 17.81
CA THR A 277 19.70 -12.69 18.62
C THR A 277 19.89 -12.32 20.09
N LEU A 278 20.58 -11.21 20.39
CA LEU A 278 20.80 -10.73 21.77
C LEU A 278 19.48 -10.34 22.47
N LYS A 279 18.52 -9.74 21.75
CA LYS A 279 17.21 -9.35 22.28
C LYS A 279 16.45 -10.55 22.84
N SER A 280 16.69 -11.76 22.36
CA SER A 280 16.08 -12.99 22.88
C SER A 280 16.47 -13.31 24.33
N ILE A 281 17.56 -12.72 24.87
CA ILE A 281 18.03 -12.97 26.24
C ILE A 281 17.08 -12.31 27.24
N THR A 282 16.70 -11.06 27.00
CA THR A 282 15.89 -10.24 27.91
C THR A 282 14.40 -10.50 27.74
N ASN A 283 13.94 -10.70 26.52
CA ASN A 283 12.52 -10.92 26.19
C ASN A 283 12.26 -12.41 25.90
N LYS A 284 11.78 -13.12 26.93
CA LYS A 284 11.51 -14.56 26.83
C LYS A 284 10.18 -14.92 26.15
N LYS A 285 9.27 -13.97 26.03
CA LYS A 285 7.97 -14.16 25.34
C LYS A 285 7.97 -13.31 24.08
N PHE A 286 7.75 -13.95 22.95
CA PHE A 286 7.45 -13.32 21.69
C PHE A 286 5.92 -13.28 21.58
N ASN A 287 5.36 -12.07 21.44
CA ASN A 287 3.94 -11.95 21.19
C ASN A 287 3.70 -12.13 19.69
N LEU A 288 3.09 -13.24 19.31
CA LEU A 288 2.73 -13.52 17.92
C LEU A 288 1.84 -12.42 17.31
N LYS A 289 1.04 -11.75 18.13
CA LYS A 289 0.23 -10.62 17.71
C LYS A 289 1.11 -9.42 17.31
N ASP A 290 2.12 -9.08 18.12
CA ASP A 290 3.09 -8.04 17.77
C ASP A 290 3.91 -8.42 16.53
N TYR A 291 4.15 -9.71 16.29
CA TYR A 291 4.81 -10.20 15.09
C TYR A 291 3.92 -10.08 13.85
N ARG A 292 2.66 -10.46 13.94
CA ARG A 292 1.67 -10.31 12.85
C ARG A 292 1.50 -8.84 12.46
N ASP A 293 1.40 -7.98 13.48
CA ASP A 293 1.30 -6.52 13.29
C ASP A 293 2.59 -5.93 12.69
N ASN A 294 3.76 -6.55 12.94
CA ASN A 294 5.07 -6.13 12.42
C ASN A 294 5.53 -6.87 11.15
N TYR A 295 5.00 -8.05 10.82
CA TYR A 295 5.38 -8.78 9.59
C TYR A 295 4.65 -8.28 8.34
N ASN A 296 3.72 -7.39 8.51
CA ASN A 296 2.98 -6.73 7.46
C ASN A 296 3.69 -5.46 6.94
N PHE A 297 5.03 -5.45 6.91
CA PHE A 297 5.77 -4.39 6.23
C PHE A 297 5.64 -4.58 4.72
N LEU A 298 4.49 -4.19 4.19
CA LEU A 298 4.34 -3.96 2.77
C LEU A 298 5.27 -2.81 2.41
N SER A 299 6.28 -3.09 1.61
CA SER A 299 7.01 -2.03 0.94
C SER A 299 6.16 -1.55 -0.22
N TYR A 300 5.94 -0.27 -0.34
CA TYR A 300 5.09 0.33 -1.36
C TYR A 300 5.73 1.58 -1.97
N LYS A 301 5.46 1.80 -3.23
CA LYS A 301 6.01 2.93 -3.96
C LYS A 301 5.27 4.21 -3.63
N VAL A 302 6.05 5.29 -3.56
CA VAL A 302 5.56 6.65 -3.37
C VAL A 302 6.32 7.62 -4.26
N ILE A 303 5.69 8.74 -4.61
CA ILE A 303 6.39 9.93 -5.10
C ILE A 303 6.44 10.89 -3.91
N GLU A 304 7.64 11.17 -3.43
CA GLU A 304 7.87 11.99 -2.26
C GLU A 304 8.57 13.29 -2.64
N TYR A 305 8.12 14.40 -2.10
CA TYR A 305 8.88 15.66 -2.11
C TYR A 305 9.84 15.63 -0.94
N GLU A 306 11.10 15.29 -1.19
CA GLU A 306 12.13 15.19 -0.16
C GLU A 306 12.47 16.55 0.45
N LYS A 307 12.45 17.57 -0.41
CA LYS A 307 12.58 19.00 -0.09
C LYS A 307 11.91 19.82 -1.20
N GLN A 308 11.90 21.12 -1.05
CA GLN A 308 11.39 22.05 -2.07
C GLN A 308 11.99 21.73 -3.45
N ASN A 309 11.13 21.62 -4.47
CA ASN A 309 11.47 21.32 -5.87
C ASN A 309 12.26 20.00 -6.08
N SER A 310 12.09 19.01 -5.17
CA SER A 310 12.80 17.74 -5.26
C SER A 310 11.84 16.55 -5.14
N PRO A 311 11.07 16.25 -6.20
CA PRO A 311 10.23 15.05 -6.25
C PRO A 311 11.11 13.84 -6.58
N ILE A 312 10.90 12.73 -5.87
CA ILE A 312 11.62 11.48 -6.10
C ILE A 312 10.70 10.28 -5.92
N GLU A 313 10.91 9.22 -6.70
CA GLU A 313 10.30 7.93 -6.43
C GLU A 313 11.05 7.24 -5.27
N LYS A 314 10.32 6.84 -4.25
CA LYS A 314 10.83 6.11 -3.07
C LYS A 314 10.01 4.87 -2.78
N THR A 315 10.58 4.00 -1.98
CA THR A 315 9.87 2.87 -1.36
C THR A 315 9.72 3.15 0.12
N HIS A 316 8.49 3.23 0.58
CA HIS A 316 8.14 3.33 1.99
C HIS A 316 7.77 1.95 2.54
N THR A 317 7.91 1.82 3.85
CA THR A 317 7.43 0.65 4.60
C THR A 317 6.11 1.00 5.25
N LEU A 318 5.09 0.15 5.08
CA LEU A 318 3.78 0.37 5.66
C LEU A 318 3.83 0.29 7.18
N GLU A 319 3.32 1.32 7.85
CA GLU A 319 3.13 1.30 9.29
C GLU A 319 1.94 0.41 9.69
N PRO A 320 1.94 -0.15 10.91
CA PRO A 320 0.79 -0.89 11.43
C PRO A 320 -0.48 -0.02 11.46
N VAL A 321 -1.58 -0.60 10.99
CA VAL A 321 -2.90 0.06 11.03
C VAL A 321 -3.39 0.10 12.49
N LYS A 322 -3.64 1.31 13.03
CA LYS A 322 -4.12 1.48 14.40
C LYS A 322 -5.59 1.04 14.54
N PRO A 323 -6.08 0.81 15.77
CA PRO A 323 -7.42 0.27 15.98
C PRO A 323 -8.56 1.02 15.28
N ASN A 324 -8.48 2.33 15.13
CA ASN A 324 -9.51 3.17 14.50
C ASN A 324 -9.19 3.58 13.05
N GLU A 325 -8.15 3.00 12.46
CA GLU A 325 -7.68 3.34 11.11
C GLU A 325 -8.06 2.28 10.09
N VAL A 326 -8.04 2.66 8.83
CA VAL A 326 -8.14 1.77 7.68
C VAL A 326 -6.95 1.99 6.76
N LEU A 327 -6.50 0.93 6.10
CA LEU A 327 -5.53 0.97 5.03
C LEU A 327 -6.28 0.97 3.70
N ILE A 328 -6.06 1.99 2.91
CA ILE A 328 -6.65 2.15 1.59
C ILE A 328 -5.59 1.86 0.54
N LYS A 329 -5.81 0.86 -0.32
CA LYS A 329 -5.05 0.66 -1.54
C LYS A 329 -5.57 1.66 -2.57
N ILE A 330 -4.71 2.56 -3.01
CA ILE A 330 -5.10 3.63 -3.93
C ILE A 330 -5.31 3.04 -5.32
N SER A 331 -6.43 3.41 -5.95
CA SER A 331 -6.71 3.05 -7.33
C SER A 331 -6.43 4.22 -8.28
N TYR A 332 -6.91 5.40 -7.94
CA TYR A 332 -6.72 6.62 -8.74
C TYR A 332 -6.45 7.81 -7.83
N VAL A 333 -5.58 8.71 -8.31
CA VAL A 333 -5.35 10.03 -7.70
C VAL A 333 -5.39 11.12 -8.78
N GLY A 334 -6.12 12.19 -8.52
CA GLY A 334 -6.18 13.40 -9.35
C GLY A 334 -4.99 14.30 -9.09
N ILE A 335 -4.48 14.95 -10.14
CA ILE A 335 -3.43 15.97 -10.04
C ILE A 335 -4.10 17.33 -9.84
N CYS A 336 -3.68 18.05 -8.80
CA CYS A 336 -4.16 19.38 -8.44
C CYS A 336 -3.03 20.43 -8.54
N GLU A 337 -3.36 21.68 -8.79
CA GLU A 337 -2.37 22.76 -8.75
C GLU A 337 -1.72 22.86 -7.35
N THR A 338 -2.47 22.57 -6.30
CA THR A 338 -1.94 22.56 -4.92
C THR A 338 -0.78 21.57 -4.73
N ASP A 339 -0.70 20.46 -5.50
CA ASP A 339 0.44 19.56 -5.45
C ASP A 339 1.75 20.27 -5.87
N PHE A 340 1.65 21.17 -6.88
CA PHE A 340 2.80 21.98 -7.32
C PHE A 340 3.11 23.13 -6.38
N GLU A 341 2.10 23.71 -5.74
CA GLU A 341 2.27 24.73 -4.71
C GLU A 341 3.01 24.17 -3.49
N VAL A 342 2.67 22.93 -3.09
CA VAL A 342 3.40 22.17 -2.07
C VAL A 342 4.84 21.92 -2.54
N LEU A 343 5.04 21.46 -3.78
CA LEU A 343 6.38 21.21 -4.33
C LEU A 343 7.26 22.45 -4.30
N ARG A 344 6.73 23.60 -4.67
CA ARG A 344 7.41 24.89 -4.66
C ARG A 344 7.54 25.52 -3.27
N GLY A 345 6.80 25.02 -2.27
CA GLY A 345 6.73 25.60 -0.93
C GLY A 345 6.02 26.97 -0.91
N ASP A 346 5.11 27.23 -1.85
CA ASP A 346 4.42 28.51 -2.03
C ASP A 346 3.34 28.76 -0.97
N LEU A 347 2.78 27.69 -0.40
CA LEU A 347 1.76 27.81 0.64
C LEU A 347 2.31 28.44 1.91
N ASP A 348 1.51 29.29 2.56
CA ASP A 348 1.88 29.92 3.83
C ASP A 348 2.23 28.92 4.94
N TYR A 349 1.72 27.70 4.87
CA TYR A 349 2.08 26.59 5.77
C TYR A 349 3.57 26.27 5.73
N TYR A 350 4.17 26.28 4.53
CA TYR A 350 5.59 25.99 4.33
C TYR A 350 6.45 27.23 4.65
N LYS A 351 6.00 28.42 4.24
CA LYS A 351 6.69 29.69 4.52
C LYS A 351 6.77 29.99 6.03
N SER A 352 5.73 29.66 6.78
CA SER A 352 5.67 29.82 8.24
C SER A 352 6.36 28.69 9.03
N GLY A 353 6.75 27.59 8.37
CA GLY A 353 7.32 26.40 9.01
C GLY A 353 6.32 25.51 9.72
N TRP A 354 5.02 25.72 9.52
CA TRP A 354 3.97 24.84 10.03
C TRP A 354 3.93 23.50 9.28
N ALA A 355 4.07 23.51 7.95
CA ALA A 355 4.31 22.32 7.13
C ALA A 355 5.80 22.09 6.90
N LYS A 356 6.20 20.82 6.75
CA LYS A 356 7.60 20.42 6.56
C LYS A 356 7.72 19.34 5.49
N PHE A 357 8.86 19.34 4.81
CA PHE A 357 9.33 18.21 4.02
C PHE A 357 10.06 17.19 4.91
N PRO A 358 10.13 15.89 4.53
CA PRO A 358 9.53 15.33 3.32
C PRO A 358 8.01 15.12 3.45
N ILE A 359 7.31 15.08 2.29
CA ILE A 359 5.88 14.79 2.21
C ILE A 359 5.56 14.01 0.91
N VAL A 360 4.65 13.05 0.99
CA VAL A 360 4.01 12.43 -0.18
C VAL A 360 2.78 13.26 -0.53
N PRO A 361 2.67 13.87 -1.74
CA PRO A 361 1.52 14.68 -2.12
C PRO A 361 0.31 13.84 -2.55
N GLY A 362 -0.75 14.51 -3.05
CA GLY A 362 -1.96 13.91 -3.58
C GLY A 362 -3.08 13.80 -2.54
N HIS A 363 -4.17 14.54 -2.78
CA HIS A 363 -5.31 14.65 -1.86
C HIS A 363 -6.67 14.35 -2.52
N GLU A 364 -6.72 14.19 -3.84
CA GLU A 364 -7.90 13.86 -4.62
C GLU A 364 -7.86 12.38 -5.03
N TYR A 365 -8.34 11.46 -4.21
CA TYR A 365 -8.11 10.03 -4.46
C TYR A 365 -9.31 9.14 -4.18
N SER A 366 -9.27 7.96 -4.79
CA SER A 366 -10.18 6.85 -4.52
C SER A 366 -9.39 5.54 -4.41
N GLY A 367 -9.94 4.58 -3.70
CA GLY A 367 -9.29 3.29 -3.52
C GLY A 367 -10.21 2.23 -2.92
N ILE A 368 -9.58 1.14 -2.52
CA ILE A 368 -10.24 -0.03 -1.92
C ILE A 368 -9.61 -0.29 -0.56
N ILE A 369 -10.43 -0.52 0.45
CA ILE A 369 -9.93 -0.89 1.78
C ILE A 369 -9.24 -2.24 1.71
N SER A 370 -7.96 -2.28 2.08
CA SER A 370 -7.15 -3.49 2.14
C SER A 370 -6.99 -4.03 3.57
N ARG A 371 -7.13 -3.16 4.59
CA ARG A 371 -7.14 -3.56 6.01
C ARG A 371 -8.04 -2.64 6.84
N VAL A 372 -8.56 -3.19 7.92
CA VAL A 372 -9.34 -2.44 8.92
C VAL A 372 -8.76 -2.64 10.31
N GLY A 373 -8.68 -1.58 11.09
CA GLY A 373 -8.28 -1.65 12.49
C GLY A 373 -9.35 -2.33 13.37
N SER A 374 -8.93 -2.88 14.49
CA SER A 374 -9.77 -3.74 15.36
C SER A 374 -11.01 -3.06 15.95
N LYS A 375 -11.09 -1.72 15.96
CA LYS A 375 -12.25 -0.94 16.44
C LYS A 375 -13.10 -0.37 15.30
N VAL A 376 -12.76 -0.66 14.05
CA VAL A 376 -13.52 -0.21 12.88
C VAL A 376 -14.64 -1.21 12.60
N SER A 377 -15.90 -0.78 12.73
CA SER A 377 -17.09 -1.61 12.52
C SER A 377 -17.89 -1.24 11.26
N ASN A 378 -17.72 -0.02 10.75
CA ASN A 378 -18.48 0.52 9.63
C ASN A 378 -17.86 0.25 8.25
N PHE A 379 -16.64 -0.35 8.21
CA PHE A 379 -15.93 -0.71 6.99
C PHE A 379 -15.46 -2.17 7.04
N LYS A 380 -15.27 -2.74 5.84
CA LYS A 380 -14.66 -4.06 5.65
C LYS A 380 -13.67 -4.03 4.49
N VAL A 381 -12.78 -5.00 4.45
CA VAL A 381 -11.86 -5.22 3.32
C VAL A 381 -12.68 -5.40 2.04
N GLY A 382 -12.25 -4.73 0.97
CA GLY A 382 -12.94 -4.70 -0.32
C GLY A 382 -13.93 -3.53 -0.46
N ASP A 383 -14.26 -2.78 0.59
CA ASP A 383 -15.10 -1.58 0.46
C ASP A 383 -14.39 -0.53 -0.41
N ARG A 384 -15.12 0.05 -1.36
CA ARG A 384 -14.67 1.11 -2.25
C ARG A 384 -14.86 2.46 -1.56
N VAL A 385 -13.81 3.26 -1.51
CA VAL A 385 -13.79 4.45 -0.64
C VAL A 385 -13.06 5.63 -1.26
N VAL A 386 -13.43 6.82 -0.74
CA VAL A 386 -12.67 8.07 -0.84
C VAL A 386 -12.35 8.55 0.57
N GLY A 387 -11.28 9.34 0.71
CA GLY A 387 -10.90 9.96 1.99
C GLY A 387 -10.97 11.47 1.92
N GLN A 388 -11.23 12.10 3.06
CA GLN A 388 -11.17 13.54 3.21
C GLN A 388 -9.71 14.04 3.11
N CYS A 389 -9.52 15.23 2.56
CA CYS A 389 -8.25 15.93 2.61
C CYS A 389 -7.98 16.47 4.03
N ILE A 390 -8.94 17.15 4.64
CA ILE A 390 -8.77 17.81 5.94
C ILE A 390 -9.09 16.87 7.09
N LEU A 391 -8.10 16.66 7.95
CA LEU A 391 -8.13 15.79 9.13
C LEU A 391 -8.17 16.65 10.39
N SER A 392 -9.37 16.91 10.90
CA SER A 392 -9.60 17.73 12.08
C SER A 392 -9.47 16.95 13.40
N CYS A 393 -9.24 17.66 14.52
CA CYS A 393 -9.13 17.00 15.84
C CYS A 393 -10.48 16.54 16.43
N ASN A 394 -11.61 17.10 15.98
CA ASN A 394 -12.98 16.83 16.46
C ASN A 394 -13.26 17.16 17.93
N GLN A 395 -12.42 17.94 18.59
CA GLN A 395 -12.57 18.26 20.01
C GLN A 395 -12.40 19.75 20.34
N CYS A 396 -11.79 20.53 19.45
CA CYS A 396 -11.67 21.98 19.63
C CYS A 396 -12.99 22.70 19.30
N GLU A 397 -13.16 23.92 19.74
CA GLU A 397 -14.34 24.76 19.50
C GLU A 397 -14.70 24.84 18.03
N MET A 398 -13.71 25.00 17.13
CA MET A 398 -13.94 25.08 15.70
C MET A 398 -14.57 23.77 15.15
N CYS A 399 -14.08 22.63 15.61
CA CYS A 399 -14.64 21.33 15.22
C CYS A 399 -16.06 21.14 15.74
N LEU A 400 -16.30 21.46 17.02
CA LEU A 400 -17.59 21.29 17.67
C LEU A 400 -18.68 22.22 17.09
N THR A 401 -18.27 23.33 16.46
CA THR A 401 -19.18 24.29 15.79
C THR A 401 -19.28 24.07 14.28
N GLY A 402 -18.77 22.93 13.75
CA GLY A 402 -18.86 22.58 12.32
C GLY A 402 -17.88 23.34 11.42
N ARG A 403 -16.88 23.99 12.01
CA ARG A 403 -15.82 24.74 11.30
C ARG A 403 -14.51 23.97 11.27
N GLU A 404 -14.55 22.67 10.94
CA GLU A 404 -13.40 21.75 11.00
C GLU A 404 -12.21 22.24 10.16
N THR A 405 -12.45 22.95 9.08
CA THR A 405 -11.38 23.54 8.24
C THR A 405 -10.60 24.65 8.93
N ALA A 406 -11.11 25.21 10.03
CA ALA A 406 -10.43 26.18 10.89
C ALA A 406 -9.80 25.54 12.14
N CYS A 407 -9.73 24.23 12.25
CA CYS A 407 -9.10 23.52 13.35
C CYS A 407 -7.59 23.82 13.40
N SER A 408 -7.08 24.27 14.56
CA SER A 408 -5.65 24.57 14.76
C SER A 408 -4.76 23.31 14.70
N GLU A 409 -5.32 22.16 15.02
CA GLU A 409 -4.62 20.86 15.02
C GLU A 409 -4.87 20.07 13.72
N ARG A 410 -5.40 20.74 12.68
CA ARG A 410 -5.69 20.04 11.43
C ARG A 410 -4.42 19.60 10.74
N LYS A 411 -4.52 18.47 10.07
CA LYS A 411 -3.58 17.98 9.07
C LYS A 411 -4.31 17.92 7.72
N GLU A 412 -3.56 17.92 6.64
CA GLU A 412 -4.16 17.81 5.31
C GLU A 412 -3.40 16.74 4.52
N VAL A 413 -4.14 15.75 4.03
CA VAL A 413 -3.58 14.61 3.28
C VAL A 413 -2.84 15.14 2.05
N GLY A 414 -1.55 14.86 1.93
CA GLY A 414 -0.72 15.30 0.81
C GLY A 414 -0.35 16.78 0.81
N VAL A 415 -0.74 17.56 1.82
CA VAL A 415 -0.54 19.03 1.86
C VAL A 415 0.10 19.48 3.17
N LEU A 416 -0.46 19.10 4.32
CA LEU A 416 -0.03 19.61 5.62
C LEU A 416 0.23 18.46 6.60
N ASN A 417 1.52 18.12 6.78
CA ASN A 417 2.02 17.17 7.78
C ASN A 417 1.31 15.80 7.80
N TYR A 418 0.79 15.36 6.65
CA TYR A 418 0.19 14.04 6.46
C TYR A 418 0.42 13.55 5.03
N ASN A 419 1.01 12.36 4.88
CA ASN A 419 1.31 11.79 3.57
C ASN A 419 0.03 11.50 2.78
N GLY A 420 0.09 11.78 1.47
CA GLY A 420 -1.00 11.70 0.53
C GLY A 420 -0.98 10.46 -0.36
N ALA A 421 -1.75 10.56 -1.45
CA ALA A 421 -2.11 9.46 -2.31
C ALA A 421 -1.24 9.32 -3.58
N TYR A 422 -0.15 10.07 -3.74
CA TYR A 422 0.88 9.72 -4.71
C TYR A 422 1.69 8.54 -4.16
N SER A 423 0.97 7.50 -3.79
CA SER A 423 1.46 6.29 -3.16
C SER A 423 0.50 5.12 -3.43
N GLU A 424 0.99 3.89 -3.34
CA GLU A 424 0.13 2.71 -3.50
C GLU A 424 -0.85 2.54 -2.32
N TYR A 425 -0.53 3.11 -1.15
CA TYR A 425 -1.36 2.98 0.06
C TYR A 425 -1.41 4.27 0.87
N VAL A 426 -2.57 4.51 1.49
CA VAL A 426 -2.77 5.55 2.51
C VAL A 426 -3.43 4.92 3.74
N ILE A 427 -2.92 5.23 4.93
CA ILE A 427 -3.59 4.90 6.20
C ILE A 427 -4.40 6.14 6.60
N LEU A 428 -5.65 5.94 7.01
CA LEU A 428 -6.51 7.02 7.43
C LEU A 428 -7.41 6.58 8.59
N SER A 429 -7.71 7.49 9.52
CA SER A 429 -8.74 7.22 10.52
C SER A 429 -10.08 7.00 9.83
N SER A 430 -10.80 5.95 10.19
CA SER A 430 -12.06 5.53 9.56
C SER A 430 -13.14 6.62 9.54
N ARG A 431 -13.07 7.59 10.45
CA ARG A 431 -14.00 8.73 10.52
C ARG A 431 -13.87 9.70 9.34
N PHE A 432 -12.73 9.69 8.65
CA PHE A 432 -12.47 10.55 7.49
C PHE A 432 -12.63 9.82 6.15
N VAL A 433 -13.18 8.61 6.19
CA VAL A 433 -13.37 7.76 5.01
C VAL A 433 -14.84 7.62 4.69
N HIS A 434 -15.17 7.62 3.40
CA HIS A 434 -16.54 7.53 2.90
C HIS A 434 -16.66 6.41 1.87
N LYS A 435 -17.73 5.61 1.94
CA LYS A 435 -18.03 4.57 0.95
C LYS A 435 -18.50 5.19 -0.36
N ILE A 436 -18.03 4.62 -1.45
CA ILE A 436 -18.47 4.96 -2.81
C ILE A 436 -19.62 4.03 -3.21
N PRO A 437 -20.72 4.54 -3.79
CA PRO A 437 -21.78 3.71 -4.37
C PRO A 437 -21.24 2.76 -5.44
N ASN A 438 -21.84 1.57 -5.57
CA ASN A 438 -21.33 0.52 -6.47
C ASN A 438 -21.40 0.89 -7.96
N ASP A 439 -22.30 1.76 -8.34
CA ASP A 439 -22.52 2.26 -9.71
C ASP A 439 -21.54 3.37 -10.11
N VAL A 440 -20.81 3.98 -9.17
CA VAL A 440 -19.81 5.01 -9.46
C VAL A 440 -18.44 4.36 -9.71
N LYS A 441 -17.76 4.74 -10.78
CA LYS A 441 -16.40 4.28 -11.08
C LYS A 441 -15.39 4.89 -10.09
N LEU A 442 -14.35 4.12 -9.72
CA LEU A 442 -13.27 4.64 -8.85
C LEU A 442 -12.54 5.83 -9.47
N VAL A 443 -12.33 5.81 -10.78
CA VAL A 443 -11.73 6.95 -11.49
C VAL A 443 -12.55 8.23 -11.32
N THR A 444 -13.87 8.15 -11.40
CA THR A 444 -14.79 9.29 -11.19
C THR A 444 -14.77 9.74 -9.73
N ALA A 445 -14.74 8.79 -8.81
CA ALA A 445 -14.76 9.07 -7.37
C ALA A 445 -13.51 9.85 -6.88
N ALA A 446 -12.37 9.74 -7.57
CA ALA A 446 -11.20 10.59 -7.30
C ALA A 446 -11.46 12.09 -7.51
N SER A 447 -12.60 12.48 -8.12
CA SER A 447 -13.02 13.89 -8.24
C SER A 447 -14.03 14.30 -7.15
N PHE A 448 -14.31 13.47 -6.14
CA PHE A 448 -15.27 13.83 -5.08
C PHE A 448 -14.69 14.86 -4.10
N GLU A 449 -13.36 14.87 -3.91
CA GLU A 449 -12.72 15.88 -3.09
C GLU A 449 -12.98 17.30 -3.65
N PRO A 450 -12.60 17.64 -4.89
CA PRO A 450 -12.86 18.97 -5.44
C PRO A 450 -14.37 19.27 -5.58
N LEU A 451 -15.23 18.28 -5.79
CA LEU A 451 -16.70 18.48 -5.76
C LEU A 451 -17.18 18.88 -4.36
N ALA A 452 -16.62 18.27 -3.31
CA ALA A 452 -16.96 18.63 -1.93
C ALA A 452 -16.50 20.06 -1.56
N VAL A 453 -15.36 20.52 -2.11
CA VAL A 453 -14.88 21.91 -1.98
C VAL A 453 -15.88 22.88 -2.63
N VAL A 454 -16.33 22.58 -3.84
CA VAL A 454 -17.35 23.39 -4.55
C VAL A 454 -18.64 23.47 -3.75
N LEU A 455 -19.19 22.33 -3.31
CA LEU A 455 -20.44 22.30 -2.53
C LEU A 455 -20.33 23.11 -1.22
N LYS A 456 -19.19 23.04 -0.54
CA LYS A 456 -18.96 23.89 0.63
C LYS A 456 -18.98 25.37 0.27
N GLY A 457 -18.30 25.75 -0.81
CA GLY A 457 -18.24 27.14 -1.26
C GLY A 457 -19.64 27.69 -1.57
N LEU A 458 -20.39 26.97 -2.40
CA LEU A 458 -21.77 27.36 -2.79
C LEU A 458 -22.70 27.46 -1.57
N SER A 459 -22.63 26.50 -0.66
CA SER A 459 -23.41 26.56 0.61
C SER A 459 -23.06 27.78 1.46
N ARG A 460 -21.80 28.25 1.49
CA ARG A 460 -21.39 29.44 2.25
C ARG A 460 -21.95 30.75 1.73
N ILE A 461 -22.30 30.81 0.47
CA ILE A 461 -22.93 31.99 -0.15
C ILE A 461 -24.47 31.87 -0.19
N GLY A 462 -25.00 30.76 0.31
CA GLY A 462 -26.47 30.51 0.33
C GLY A 462 -26.99 30.08 -1.03
N LEU A 463 -26.16 29.62 -1.93
CA LEU A 463 -26.57 29.05 -3.21
C LEU A 463 -26.60 27.52 -3.05
N ASP A 464 -27.81 26.96 -2.92
CA ASP A 464 -28.05 25.52 -2.72
C ASP A 464 -29.33 25.09 -3.46
N ASP A 465 -29.69 23.80 -3.38
CA ASP A 465 -30.86 23.24 -4.05
C ASP A 465 -32.21 23.74 -3.49
N GLN A 466 -32.20 24.39 -2.33
CA GLN A 466 -33.41 24.98 -1.71
C GLN A 466 -33.72 26.38 -2.27
N THR A 467 -32.75 27.03 -2.90
CA THR A 467 -32.96 28.33 -3.55
C THR A 467 -33.66 28.23 -4.92
N MET A 468 -34.12 27.05 -5.34
CA MET A 468 -34.76 26.76 -6.63
C MET A 468 -36.06 27.56 -6.88
N SER A 469 -36.63 28.21 -5.88
CA SER A 469 -37.83 29.07 -6.07
C SER A 469 -37.55 30.34 -6.88
N ASN A 470 -36.29 30.80 -6.92
CA ASN A 470 -35.87 31.95 -7.73
C ASN A 470 -34.63 31.53 -8.55
N LYS A 471 -34.75 31.64 -9.89
CA LYS A 471 -33.59 31.45 -10.76
C LYS A 471 -32.63 32.62 -10.57
N GLU A 472 -31.41 32.28 -10.17
CA GLU A 472 -30.31 33.24 -10.04
C GLU A 472 -29.47 33.25 -11.32
N SER A 473 -28.91 34.41 -11.65
CA SER A 473 -27.93 34.59 -12.72
C SER A 473 -26.52 34.48 -12.12
N VAL A 474 -25.77 33.46 -12.53
CA VAL A 474 -24.46 33.11 -11.94
C VAL A 474 -23.37 33.17 -13.00
N LEU A 475 -22.33 33.92 -12.73
CA LEU A 475 -21.08 33.90 -13.51
C LEU A 475 -20.03 33.02 -12.84
N VAL A 476 -19.49 32.07 -13.58
CA VAL A 476 -18.34 31.27 -13.18
C VAL A 476 -17.09 31.72 -13.97
N ILE A 477 -16.04 32.17 -13.30
CA ILE A 477 -14.81 32.63 -13.91
C ILE A 477 -13.74 31.54 -13.77
N GLY A 478 -13.31 31.00 -14.91
CA GLY A 478 -12.37 29.88 -15.03
C GLY A 478 -13.06 28.55 -15.32
N ALA A 479 -12.79 27.97 -16.47
CA ALA A 479 -13.27 26.65 -16.88
C ALA A 479 -12.26 25.53 -16.58
N GLY A 480 -11.52 25.64 -15.49
CA GLY A 480 -10.72 24.55 -14.89
C GLY A 480 -11.61 23.54 -14.16
N PRO A 481 -11.02 22.53 -13.47
CA PRO A 481 -11.79 21.49 -12.78
C PRO A 481 -12.83 22.05 -11.78
N ILE A 482 -12.45 23.04 -10.97
CA ILE A 482 -13.33 23.68 -9.98
C ILE A 482 -14.47 24.44 -10.67
N GLY A 483 -14.17 25.22 -11.72
CA GLY A 483 -15.21 25.96 -12.46
C GLY A 483 -16.17 25.03 -13.19
N HIS A 484 -15.67 23.94 -13.77
CA HIS A 484 -16.53 22.92 -14.37
C HIS A 484 -17.47 22.26 -13.36
N LEU A 485 -16.95 21.88 -12.17
CA LEU A 485 -17.78 21.32 -11.11
C LEU A 485 -18.80 22.32 -10.61
N SER A 486 -18.39 23.58 -10.39
CA SER A 486 -19.31 24.67 -10.00
C SER A 486 -20.44 24.85 -11.03
N THR A 487 -20.10 24.96 -12.32
CA THR A 487 -21.05 25.09 -13.41
C THR A 487 -22.05 23.92 -13.46
N ARG A 488 -21.57 22.67 -13.36
CA ARG A 488 -22.43 21.49 -13.38
C ARG A 488 -23.39 21.43 -12.18
N VAL A 489 -22.89 21.77 -10.98
CA VAL A 489 -23.73 21.80 -9.77
C VAL A 489 -24.81 22.88 -9.86
N ILE A 490 -24.40 24.10 -10.20
CA ILE A 490 -25.32 25.26 -10.27
C ILE A 490 -26.39 25.04 -11.37
N HIS A 491 -25.98 24.54 -12.53
CA HIS A 491 -26.88 24.15 -13.61
C HIS A 491 -27.84 23.04 -13.18
N TYR A 492 -27.38 22.02 -12.49
CA TYR A 492 -28.18 20.93 -11.95
C TYR A 492 -29.26 21.46 -10.97
N TRP A 493 -28.95 22.48 -10.19
CA TRP A 493 -29.90 23.16 -9.31
C TRP A 493 -30.87 24.10 -10.03
N GLY A 494 -30.77 24.26 -11.36
CA GLY A 494 -31.72 24.99 -12.20
C GLY A 494 -31.46 26.48 -12.34
N HIS A 495 -30.29 26.98 -11.89
CA HIS A 495 -29.88 28.38 -12.07
C HIS A 495 -29.31 28.62 -13.48
N GLU A 496 -29.33 29.91 -13.90
CA GLU A 496 -28.71 30.33 -15.17
C GLU A 496 -27.21 30.54 -14.99
N VAL A 497 -26.41 29.85 -15.80
CA VAL A 497 -24.94 29.86 -15.64
C VAL A 497 -24.29 30.35 -16.91
N THR A 498 -23.50 31.40 -16.75
CA THR A 498 -22.52 31.85 -17.73
C THR A 498 -21.13 31.43 -17.23
N ILE A 499 -20.32 30.83 -18.09
CA ILE A 499 -18.92 30.47 -17.75
C ILE A 499 -17.93 31.20 -18.64
N LEU A 500 -16.92 31.79 -18.02
CA LEU A 500 -15.88 32.58 -18.66
C LEU A 500 -14.51 31.91 -18.57
N ASP A 501 -13.87 31.66 -19.69
CA ASP A 501 -12.46 31.24 -19.76
C ASP A 501 -11.83 31.66 -21.10
N SER A 502 -10.61 32.14 -21.07
CA SER A 502 -9.85 32.46 -22.27
C SER A 502 -9.45 31.24 -23.11
N ASN A 503 -9.50 30.04 -22.53
CA ASN A 503 -9.20 28.79 -23.20
C ASN A 503 -10.49 28.15 -23.76
N GLU A 504 -10.77 28.39 -25.05
CA GLU A 504 -11.93 27.85 -25.75
C GLU A 504 -12.05 26.32 -25.61
N LYS A 505 -10.91 25.57 -25.66
CA LYS A 505 -10.92 24.12 -25.54
C LYS A 505 -11.54 23.67 -24.22
N ARG A 506 -11.30 24.37 -23.11
CA ARG A 506 -11.90 24.05 -21.83
C ARG A 506 -13.41 24.27 -21.82
N LEU A 507 -13.89 25.28 -22.51
CA LEU A 507 -15.32 25.55 -22.66
C LEU A 507 -16.04 24.44 -23.43
N THR A 508 -15.38 23.77 -24.42
CA THR A 508 -16.00 22.68 -25.19
C THR A 508 -16.37 21.47 -24.32
N TYR A 509 -15.75 21.27 -23.18
CA TYR A 509 -16.10 20.20 -22.25
C TYR A 509 -17.49 20.38 -21.57
N LEU A 510 -18.14 21.53 -21.78
CA LEU A 510 -19.50 21.84 -21.27
C LEU A 510 -20.57 21.75 -22.34
N ASN A 511 -20.27 21.33 -23.56
CA ASN A 511 -21.23 21.21 -24.67
C ASN A 511 -22.41 20.25 -24.39
N ASP A 512 -22.33 19.46 -23.32
CA ASP A 512 -23.40 18.61 -22.83
C ASP A 512 -24.37 19.32 -21.90
N LEU A 513 -24.17 20.61 -21.61
CA LEU A 513 -25.02 21.43 -20.75
C LEU A 513 -25.60 22.63 -21.53
N SER A 514 -26.76 23.08 -21.11
CA SER A 514 -27.37 24.33 -21.60
C SER A 514 -26.86 25.51 -20.77
N VAL A 515 -25.56 25.83 -20.91
CA VAL A 515 -24.90 26.96 -20.27
C VAL A 515 -24.33 27.89 -21.31
N GLU A 516 -24.05 29.14 -20.95
CA GLU A 516 -23.48 30.14 -21.85
C GLU A 516 -21.97 30.23 -21.72
N PRO A 517 -21.15 29.63 -22.62
CA PRO A 517 -19.72 29.78 -22.60
C PRO A 517 -19.30 31.11 -23.22
N LYS A 518 -18.34 31.80 -22.58
CA LYS A 518 -17.79 33.07 -23.08
C LYS A 518 -16.26 33.07 -22.94
N THR A 519 -15.58 33.69 -23.88
CA THR A 519 -14.15 33.98 -23.81
C THR A 519 -13.83 35.35 -23.25
N GLU A 520 -14.79 36.26 -23.36
CA GLU A 520 -14.72 37.65 -22.86
C GLU A 520 -16.07 38.10 -22.32
N ILE A 521 -16.06 38.91 -21.29
CA ILE A 521 -17.25 39.60 -20.74
C ILE A 521 -16.89 41.04 -20.44
N SER A 522 -17.72 41.96 -20.95
CA SER A 522 -17.60 43.41 -20.70
C SER A 522 -18.53 43.89 -19.59
N ASP A 523 -19.64 43.16 -19.31
CA ASP A 523 -20.64 43.55 -18.35
C ASP A 523 -20.86 42.47 -17.29
N PHE A 524 -20.51 42.77 -16.05
CA PHE A 524 -20.68 41.91 -14.86
C PHE A 524 -21.95 42.27 -14.07
N LEU A 525 -22.65 43.36 -14.43
CA LEU A 525 -23.75 43.91 -13.64
C LEU A 525 -25.03 43.02 -13.67
N GLN A 526 -25.10 42.10 -14.60
CA GLN A 526 -26.25 41.18 -14.74
C GLN A 526 -26.22 39.97 -13.79
N PHE A 527 -25.10 39.78 -13.03
CA PHE A 527 -24.95 38.57 -12.23
C PHE A 527 -25.13 38.84 -10.73
N SER A 528 -26.07 38.11 -10.11
CA SER A 528 -26.26 38.13 -8.65
C SER A 528 -25.14 37.46 -7.88
N TYR A 529 -24.54 36.42 -8.51
CA TYR A 529 -23.47 35.63 -7.95
C TYR A 529 -22.29 35.53 -8.94
N ILE A 530 -21.07 35.65 -8.43
CA ILE A 530 -19.85 35.47 -9.21
C ILE A 530 -18.95 34.51 -8.47
N ILE A 531 -18.51 33.42 -9.18
CA ILE A 531 -17.67 32.36 -8.62
C ILE A 531 -16.30 32.46 -9.27
N GLU A 532 -15.29 32.85 -8.52
CA GLU A 532 -13.90 32.93 -8.97
C GLU A 532 -13.20 31.58 -8.74
N CYS A 533 -12.73 30.93 -9.83
CA CYS A 533 -12.13 29.60 -9.83
C CYS A 533 -10.72 29.58 -10.45
N THR A 534 -10.16 30.73 -10.83
CA THR A 534 -8.86 30.79 -11.53
C THR A 534 -7.68 30.92 -10.58
N GLY A 535 -7.88 31.53 -9.41
CA GLY A 535 -6.79 31.97 -8.53
C GLY A 535 -5.96 33.11 -9.11
N ASN A 536 -6.43 33.77 -10.19
CA ASN A 536 -5.76 34.89 -10.80
C ASN A 536 -6.17 36.20 -10.08
N ALA A 537 -5.18 36.90 -9.52
CA ALA A 537 -5.41 38.10 -8.77
C ALA A 537 -6.00 39.24 -9.58
N GLU A 538 -5.66 39.35 -10.88
CA GLU A 538 -6.25 40.37 -11.76
C GLU A 538 -7.72 40.06 -12.11
N SER A 539 -8.06 38.77 -12.33
CA SER A 539 -9.45 38.35 -12.50
C SER A 539 -10.30 38.69 -11.29
N ALA A 540 -9.80 38.43 -10.09
CA ALA A 540 -10.44 38.78 -8.84
C ALA A 540 -10.68 40.30 -8.71
N LYS A 541 -9.68 41.14 -9.07
CA LYS A 541 -9.75 42.58 -9.05
C LYS A 541 -10.79 43.13 -10.05
N ILE A 542 -10.77 42.61 -11.28
CA ILE A 542 -11.75 43.02 -12.32
C ILE A 542 -13.18 42.67 -11.88
N MET A 543 -13.37 41.48 -11.34
CA MET A 543 -14.65 41.02 -10.79
C MET A 543 -15.15 41.95 -9.69
N LEU A 544 -14.33 42.29 -8.73
CA LEU A 544 -14.68 43.17 -7.60
C LEU A 544 -15.11 44.55 -8.10
N LYS A 545 -14.33 45.15 -9.01
CA LYS A 545 -14.58 46.48 -9.54
C LYS A 545 -15.87 46.59 -10.38
N ASN A 546 -16.20 45.55 -11.17
CA ASN A 546 -17.26 45.61 -12.16
C ASN A 546 -18.53 44.90 -11.76
N SER A 547 -18.61 44.28 -10.59
CA SER A 547 -19.79 43.55 -10.10
C SER A 547 -20.91 44.47 -9.67
N ALA A 548 -22.15 43.96 -9.74
CA ALA A 548 -23.37 44.70 -9.38
C ALA A 548 -23.42 45.07 -7.88
N THR A 549 -24.20 46.07 -7.56
CA THR A 549 -24.65 46.35 -6.19
C THR A 549 -25.33 45.11 -5.60
N ALA A 550 -25.09 44.83 -4.33
CA ALA A 550 -25.58 43.68 -3.58
C ALA A 550 -25.18 42.29 -4.13
N SER A 551 -24.24 42.23 -5.08
CA SER A 551 -23.70 40.94 -5.60
C SER A 551 -22.94 40.16 -4.56
N THR A 552 -23.00 38.84 -4.67
CA THR A 552 -22.23 37.91 -3.83
C THR A 552 -21.11 37.26 -4.62
N MET A 553 -19.90 37.37 -4.15
CA MET A 553 -18.70 36.83 -4.79
C MET A 553 -18.06 35.72 -3.94
N LEU A 554 -17.87 34.53 -4.56
CA LEU A 554 -17.22 33.39 -3.95
C LEU A 554 -15.82 33.21 -4.54
N MET A 555 -14.80 33.20 -3.66
CA MET A 555 -13.41 32.96 -4.01
C MET A 555 -13.08 31.48 -3.72
N LEU A 556 -12.92 30.69 -4.78
CA LEU A 556 -12.48 29.27 -4.74
C LEU A 556 -11.04 29.11 -5.21
N GLY A 557 -10.60 29.95 -6.15
CA GLY A 557 -9.20 30.04 -6.54
C GLY A 557 -8.37 30.73 -5.45
N LEU A 558 -7.11 30.34 -5.31
CA LEU A 558 -6.19 30.92 -4.32
C LEU A 558 -5.23 31.93 -4.99
N PRO A 559 -5.48 33.26 -4.87
CA PRO A 559 -4.58 34.26 -5.44
C PRO A 559 -3.38 34.50 -4.51
N TYR A 560 -2.17 34.36 -5.03
CA TYR A 560 -0.94 34.56 -4.25
C TYR A 560 -0.45 36.01 -4.26
N ASP A 561 -0.80 36.77 -5.30
CA ASP A 561 -0.40 38.15 -5.44
C ASP A 561 -1.26 39.07 -4.57
N LYS A 562 -0.60 39.97 -3.80
CA LYS A 562 -1.32 40.97 -3.03
C LYS A 562 -2.01 41.95 -3.96
N GLN A 563 -3.29 42.19 -3.75
CA GLN A 563 -4.09 43.14 -4.49
C GLN A 563 -4.54 44.29 -3.59
N ILE A 564 -4.62 45.49 -4.16
CA ILE A 564 -5.31 46.62 -3.53
C ILE A 564 -6.78 46.48 -3.84
N VAL A 565 -7.61 46.32 -2.79
CA VAL A 565 -9.07 46.22 -2.87
C VAL A 565 -9.68 47.54 -2.44
N ASP A 566 -10.60 48.07 -3.24
CA ASP A 566 -11.39 49.25 -2.92
C ASP A 566 -12.48 48.87 -1.89
N LEU A 567 -12.22 49.18 -0.64
CA LEU A 567 -13.14 48.91 0.45
C LEU A 567 -14.37 49.84 0.44
N GLU A 568 -14.25 51.05 -0.11
CA GLU A 568 -15.37 51.99 -0.25
C GLU A 568 -16.41 51.46 -1.20
N ASP A 569 -16.00 50.86 -2.34
CA ASP A 569 -16.88 50.21 -3.31
C ASP A 569 -17.62 49.00 -2.69
N ILE A 570 -16.93 48.19 -1.89
CA ILE A 570 -17.56 47.04 -1.22
C ILE A 570 -18.68 47.52 -0.27
N VAL A 571 -18.39 48.53 0.54
CA VAL A 571 -19.30 49.05 1.55
C VAL A 571 -20.46 49.81 0.90
N SER A 572 -20.14 50.76 -0.03
CA SER A 572 -21.13 51.62 -0.68
C SER A 572 -22.06 50.83 -1.64
N SER A 573 -21.61 49.71 -2.18
CA SER A 573 -22.38 48.85 -3.08
C SER A 573 -22.95 47.61 -2.39
N ASP A 574 -22.89 47.51 -1.06
CA ASP A 574 -23.42 46.37 -0.28
C ASP A 574 -22.98 45.00 -0.79
N LYS A 575 -21.72 44.89 -1.28
CA LYS A 575 -21.15 43.68 -1.86
C LYS A 575 -20.73 42.68 -0.79
N ARG A 576 -20.92 41.40 -1.08
CA ARG A 576 -20.49 40.31 -0.19
C ARG A 576 -19.38 39.50 -0.82
N ILE A 577 -18.23 39.37 -0.12
CA ILE A 577 -17.07 38.59 -0.55
C ILE A 577 -16.87 37.42 0.42
N VAL A 578 -16.84 36.20 -0.09
CA VAL A 578 -16.70 34.98 0.69
C VAL A 578 -15.55 34.12 0.16
N GLY A 579 -14.52 33.88 0.98
CA GLY A 579 -13.46 32.90 0.70
C GLY A 579 -13.78 31.56 1.33
N THR A 580 -13.32 30.47 0.72
CA THR A 580 -13.45 29.12 1.28
C THR A 580 -12.24 28.28 0.94
N VAL A 581 -11.88 27.32 1.80
CA VAL A 581 -10.79 26.37 1.59
C VAL A 581 -11.21 24.98 2.07
N GLY A 582 -10.88 23.96 1.29
CA GLY A 582 -11.11 22.55 1.63
C GLY A 582 -12.58 22.21 1.88
N SER A 583 -12.83 21.07 2.46
CA SER A 583 -14.17 20.52 2.71
C SER A 583 -14.20 19.72 4.01
N ASN A 584 -15.39 19.33 4.48
CA ASN A 584 -15.61 18.50 5.66
C ASN A 584 -16.42 17.24 5.32
N GLY A 585 -16.68 16.40 6.32
CA GLY A 585 -17.41 15.15 6.15
C GLY A 585 -18.82 15.29 5.59
N LYS A 586 -19.54 16.37 5.95
CA LYS A 586 -20.86 16.67 5.37
C LYS A 586 -20.75 16.95 3.87
N ASN A 587 -19.80 17.78 3.46
CA ASN A 587 -19.61 18.14 2.04
C ASN A 587 -19.22 16.90 1.21
N PHE A 588 -18.39 15.99 1.75
CA PHE A 588 -18.11 14.70 1.09
C PHE A 588 -19.36 13.84 0.94
N SER A 589 -20.18 13.74 1.98
CA SER A 589 -21.45 13.00 1.90
C SER A 589 -22.39 13.57 0.85
N ASP A 590 -22.45 14.88 0.74
CA ASP A 590 -23.28 15.58 -0.26
C ASP A 590 -22.69 15.38 -1.68
N ALA A 591 -21.37 15.44 -1.84
CA ALA A 591 -20.68 15.17 -3.11
C ALA A 591 -20.96 13.74 -3.60
N ILE A 592 -20.87 12.73 -2.72
CA ILE A 592 -21.13 11.33 -3.05
C ILE A 592 -22.58 11.13 -3.55
N LYS A 593 -23.55 11.79 -2.94
CA LYS A 593 -24.96 11.73 -3.34
C LYS A 593 -25.25 12.45 -4.66
N LEU A 594 -24.54 13.55 -4.90
CA LEU A 594 -24.76 14.40 -6.07
C LEU A 594 -24.01 13.90 -7.32
N ALA A 595 -22.78 13.42 -7.16
CA ALA A 595 -21.90 13.03 -8.27
C ALA A 595 -22.56 12.09 -9.31
N PRO A 596 -23.34 11.06 -8.93
CA PRO A 596 -24.04 10.21 -9.92
C PRO A 596 -25.04 10.97 -10.82
N LYS A 597 -25.53 12.14 -10.37
CA LYS A 597 -26.49 12.99 -11.09
C LYS A 597 -25.78 13.98 -12.02
N LEU A 598 -24.47 14.14 -11.88
CA LEU A 598 -23.63 15.01 -12.70
C LEU A 598 -22.92 14.19 -13.77
N ASN A 599 -22.83 14.71 -15.00
CA ASN A 599 -22.01 14.08 -16.04
C ASN A 599 -20.53 14.44 -15.82
N LEU A 600 -19.78 13.56 -15.16
CA LEU A 600 -18.34 13.75 -14.86
C LEU A 600 -17.41 13.01 -15.83
N LYS A 601 -17.90 12.48 -16.96
CA LYS A 601 -17.10 11.67 -17.90
C LYS A 601 -15.84 12.39 -18.41
N ASN A 602 -15.90 13.70 -18.59
CA ASN A 602 -14.77 14.50 -19.07
C ASN A 602 -13.63 14.59 -18.05
N PHE A 603 -13.88 14.30 -16.77
CA PHE A 603 -12.86 14.21 -15.72
C PHE A 603 -12.07 12.89 -15.73
N ASP A 604 -12.51 11.90 -16.50
CA ASP A 604 -11.98 10.53 -16.51
C ASP A 604 -11.18 10.20 -17.78
N GLN A 605 -10.97 11.18 -18.67
CA GLN A 605 -10.41 10.93 -20.01
C GLN A 605 -8.89 10.87 -20.05
N CYS A 606 -8.18 11.60 -19.19
CA CYS A 606 -6.74 11.70 -19.20
C CYS A 606 -6.13 10.92 -18.04
N LEU A 607 -5.64 9.71 -18.35
CA LEU A 607 -5.10 8.76 -17.38
C LEU A 607 -3.68 8.40 -17.73
N PHE A 608 -2.79 8.36 -16.74
CA PHE A 608 -1.43 7.88 -16.83
C PHE A 608 -1.21 6.78 -15.79
N ASP A 609 -0.39 5.79 -16.09
CA ASP A 609 0.05 4.83 -15.08
C ASP A 609 1.00 5.50 -14.07
N PHE A 610 1.06 4.98 -12.86
CA PHE A 610 1.83 5.58 -11.76
C PHE A 610 3.30 5.84 -12.12
N GLY A 611 3.96 4.92 -12.84
CA GLY A 611 5.33 5.10 -13.31
C GLY A 611 5.52 6.19 -14.36
N GLN A 612 4.44 6.79 -14.87
CA GLN A 612 4.47 7.88 -15.87
C GLN A 612 4.14 9.25 -15.22
N TRP A 613 4.33 9.38 -13.91
CA TRP A 613 3.94 10.57 -13.16
C TRP A 613 4.56 11.87 -13.69
N GLU A 614 5.79 11.86 -14.18
CA GLU A 614 6.43 13.04 -14.79
C GLU A 614 5.68 13.50 -16.04
N SER A 615 5.34 12.56 -16.93
CA SER A 615 4.55 12.87 -18.13
C SER A 615 3.15 13.38 -17.78
N ALA A 616 2.52 12.82 -16.75
CA ALA A 616 1.23 13.28 -16.26
C ALA A 616 1.30 14.72 -15.71
N TRP A 617 2.40 15.09 -15.05
CA TRP A 617 2.62 16.45 -14.58
C TRP A 617 2.81 17.44 -15.73
N GLU A 618 3.58 17.08 -16.76
CA GLU A 618 3.72 17.95 -17.93
C GLU A 618 2.38 18.13 -18.66
N GLU A 619 1.58 17.07 -18.80
CA GLU A 619 0.24 17.20 -19.38
C GLU A 619 -0.68 18.09 -18.51
N HIS A 620 -0.62 17.99 -17.17
CA HIS A 620 -1.37 18.90 -16.30
C HIS A 620 -0.96 20.37 -16.49
N LYS A 621 0.35 20.67 -16.57
CA LYS A 621 0.88 22.02 -16.80
C LYS A 621 0.49 22.57 -18.17
N SER A 622 0.29 21.72 -19.18
CA SER A 622 -0.15 22.15 -20.51
C SER A 622 -1.53 22.81 -20.49
N LYS A 623 -2.34 22.55 -19.46
CA LYS A 623 -3.73 23.01 -19.29
C LYS A 623 -4.67 22.60 -20.45
N ASN A 624 -4.26 21.61 -21.25
CA ASN A 624 -5.04 21.10 -22.39
C ASN A 624 -6.16 20.13 -21.97
N GLN A 625 -6.03 19.50 -20.81
CA GLN A 625 -7.00 18.54 -20.27
C GLN A 625 -7.80 19.19 -19.15
N LEU A 626 -9.03 18.71 -18.97
CA LEU A 626 -9.85 19.16 -17.85
C LEU A 626 -9.30 18.65 -16.51
N LYS A 627 -8.94 17.37 -16.45
CA LYS A 627 -8.34 16.74 -15.27
C LYS A 627 -7.38 15.64 -15.69
N VAL A 628 -6.20 15.62 -15.12
CA VAL A 628 -5.22 14.55 -15.28
C VAL A 628 -5.24 13.69 -14.01
N LYS A 629 -5.20 12.36 -14.18
CA LYS A 629 -5.20 11.41 -13.05
C LYS A 629 -4.12 10.36 -13.24
N LEU A 630 -3.55 9.89 -12.13
CA LEU A 630 -2.67 8.73 -12.09
C LEU A 630 -3.50 7.50 -11.70
N LYS A 631 -3.33 6.43 -12.45
CA LYS A 631 -3.77 5.09 -12.09
C LYS A 631 -2.66 4.41 -11.28
N ILE A 632 -2.94 4.15 -10.01
CA ILE A 632 -1.97 3.59 -9.06
C ILE A 632 -2.13 2.06 -8.96
N GLY A 633 -3.36 1.62 -8.80
CA GLY A 633 -3.71 0.20 -8.66
C GLY A 633 -4.74 -0.27 -9.66
N PRO A 634 -5.12 -1.55 -9.61
CA PRO A 634 -6.12 -2.13 -10.49
C PRO A 634 -7.50 -1.52 -10.36
#